data_01a7b1647b714f1126a56623f660ead3
#
_entry.id   01a7b1647b714f1126a56623f660ead3
#
_cell.length_a   1.000
_cell.length_b   1.000
_cell.length_c   1.000
_cell.angle_alpha   90.00
_cell.angle_beta   90.00
_cell.angle_gamma   90.00
#
_symmetry.space_group_name_H-M   'P 1'
#
loop_
_entity.id
_entity.type
_entity.pdbx_description
1 polymer ?
#
loop_
_entity_poly.entity_id
_entity_poly.type
_entity_poly.pdbx_seq_one_letter_code
_entity_poly.pdbx_strand_id
1 'polypeptide(L)'
;MEHLIKSGWRWFNEPAQWTGNTVTTDHDTDFWRTTHYGYVRDTGHILGVDKAGDFELTVTFAGNYREQYDQAGIAIRLDEKNWIKSGIELVDGGQQISAVVTREVSDWSVVELAEPAASVTIKAERTGDTVTISYGLNGGPPATMLRLAYFPPELSVLAGVMCASPIGKGFTTRFENISI
;
A
#
# COMPACT_ATOMS: atom_id res chain seq x y z
N MET A 1 -5.12 12.30 9.39
CA MET A 1 -3.70 12.32 8.97
C MET A 1 -2.91 13.53 9.44
N GLU A 2 -3.50 14.68 9.61
CA GLU A 2 -2.78 15.88 10.14
C GLU A 2 -2.03 15.63 11.45
N HIS A 3 -2.61 14.83 12.37
CA HIS A 3 -1.93 14.46 13.62
C HIS A 3 -0.71 13.57 13.39
N LEU A 4 -0.73 12.72 12.36
CA LEU A 4 0.43 11.89 11.98
C LEU A 4 1.57 12.76 11.44
N ILE A 5 1.26 13.76 10.60
CA ILE A 5 2.25 14.70 10.09
C ILE A 5 2.91 15.47 11.25
N LYS A 6 2.12 15.92 12.23
CA LYS A 6 2.64 16.56 13.43
C LYS A 6 3.51 15.64 14.31
N SER A 7 3.37 14.33 14.17
CA SER A 7 4.18 13.31 14.86
C SER A 7 5.35 12.75 14.01
N GLY A 8 5.71 13.42 12.92
CA GLY A 8 6.88 13.09 12.11
C GLY A 8 6.61 12.26 10.86
N TRP A 9 5.34 11.98 10.55
CA TRP A 9 4.99 11.39 9.27
C TRP A 9 5.13 12.40 8.14
N ARG A 10 5.49 11.93 6.96
CA ARG A 10 5.68 12.77 5.78
C ARG A 10 5.11 12.13 4.52
N TRP A 11 4.72 12.95 3.58
CA TRP A 11 4.35 12.50 2.27
C TRP A 11 5.59 12.17 1.42
N PHE A 12 5.50 11.08 0.70
CA PHE A 12 6.19 10.82 -0.55
C PHE A 12 5.16 10.96 -1.67
N ASN A 13 5.39 11.88 -2.59
CA ASN A 13 4.41 12.30 -3.61
C ASN A 13 3.07 12.71 -2.96
N GLU A 14 3.03 13.87 -2.31
CA GLU A 14 1.81 14.38 -1.68
C GLU A 14 0.69 14.55 -2.70
N PRO A 15 -0.51 13.97 -2.48
CA PRO A 15 -1.63 14.15 -3.39
C PRO A 15 -2.16 15.58 -3.35
N ALA A 16 -2.73 16.05 -4.48
CA ALA A 16 -3.30 17.39 -4.58
C ALA A 16 -4.49 17.61 -3.63
N GLN A 17 -5.19 16.53 -3.22
CA GLN A 17 -6.37 16.61 -2.38
C GLN A 17 -6.36 15.53 -1.28
N TRP A 18 -6.34 15.97 -0.05
CA TRP A 18 -6.60 15.13 1.12
C TRP A 18 -7.19 15.95 2.26
N THR A 19 -8.02 15.31 3.09
CA THR A 19 -8.63 15.94 4.25
C THR A 19 -8.93 14.92 5.34
N GLY A 20 -8.62 15.23 6.58
CA GLY A 20 -8.79 14.30 7.69
C GLY A 20 -8.00 13.00 7.47
N ASN A 21 -8.72 11.91 7.23
CA ASN A 21 -8.15 10.59 6.91
C ASN A 21 -8.54 10.09 5.51
N THR A 22 -9.06 10.96 4.66
CA THR A 22 -9.48 10.66 3.29
C THR A 22 -8.50 11.30 2.30
N VAL A 23 -8.09 10.51 1.30
CA VAL A 23 -7.22 10.92 0.20
C VAL A 23 -7.97 10.76 -1.11
N THR A 24 -7.84 11.74 -2.00
CA THR A 24 -8.17 11.58 -3.42
C THR A 24 -6.85 11.40 -4.17
N THR A 25 -6.67 10.25 -4.84
CA THR A 25 -5.46 9.98 -5.60
C THR A 25 -5.38 10.91 -6.82
N ASP A 26 -4.18 11.31 -7.18
CA ASP A 26 -3.95 11.97 -8.46
C ASP A 26 -4.00 10.93 -9.59
N HIS A 27 -4.30 11.38 -10.81
CA HIS A 27 -4.31 10.52 -12.00
C HIS A 27 -2.87 10.14 -12.42
N ASP A 28 -2.72 9.03 -13.16
CA ASP A 28 -1.43 8.55 -13.71
C ASP A 28 -0.38 8.30 -12.62
N THR A 29 -0.83 7.83 -11.45
CA THR A 29 0.03 7.49 -10.30
C THR A 29 0.13 5.99 -10.15
N ASP A 30 1.35 5.47 -9.86
CA ASP A 30 1.57 4.03 -9.69
C ASP A 30 2.90 3.74 -8.97
N PHE A 31 3.03 2.49 -8.53
CA PHE A 31 4.27 1.84 -8.15
C PHE A 31 4.42 0.55 -8.95
N TRP A 32 5.29 0.59 -9.96
CA TRP A 32 5.60 -0.57 -10.81
C TRP A 32 7.00 -0.46 -11.40
N ARG A 33 7.65 -1.60 -11.59
CA ARG A 33 8.97 -1.61 -12.17
C ARG A 33 9.18 -2.79 -13.12
N THR A 34 9.23 -2.50 -14.39
CA THR A 34 9.66 -3.31 -15.54
C THR A 34 8.80 -4.53 -15.85
N THR A 35 8.60 -5.47 -14.92
CA THR A 35 8.00 -6.77 -15.17
C THR A 35 6.74 -6.69 -16.02
N HIS A 36 6.65 -7.51 -17.07
CA HIS A 36 5.56 -7.64 -18.04
C HIS A 36 5.28 -6.36 -18.86
N TYR A 37 5.12 -5.20 -18.21
CA TYR A 37 4.67 -3.96 -18.88
C TYR A 37 5.82 -3.12 -19.44
N GLY A 38 7.06 -3.33 -19.01
CA GLY A 38 8.24 -2.63 -19.52
C GLY A 38 8.44 -1.18 -19.05
N TYR A 39 7.55 -0.62 -18.25
CA TYR A 39 7.69 0.73 -17.71
C TYR A 39 8.17 0.76 -16.26
N VAL A 40 8.57 1.94 -15.80
CA VAL A 40 8.91 2.25 -14.42
C VAL A 40 8.05 3.39 -13.93
N ARG A 41 7.37 3.17 -12.80
CA ARG A 41 6.55 4.16 -12.10
C ARG A 41 6.91 4.17 -10.62
N ASP A 42 7.11 5.35 -10.07
CA ASP A 42 7.34 5.62 -8.64
C ASP A 42 6.59 6.91 -8.26
N THR A 43 5.34 7.00 -8.69
CA THR A 43 4.50 8.20 -8.63
C THR A 43 3.31 8.08 -7.70
N GLY A 44 3.05 6.92 -7.13
CA GLY A 44 2.01 6.70 -6.14
C GLY A 44 2.24 7.51 -4.86
N HIS A 45 1.20 7.69 -4.08
CA HIS A 45 1.22 8.47 -2.85
C HIS A 45 1.52 7.58 -1.64
N ILE A 46 2.45 8.00 -0.77
CA ILE A 46 2.68 7.36 0.53
C ILE A 46 2.68 8.44 1.61
N LEU A 47 1.84 8.30 2.64
CA LEU A 47 2.02 8.98 3.91
C LEU A 47 2.63 7.99 4.89
N GLY A 48 3.86 8.23 5.32
CA GLY A 48 4.61 7.30 6.14
C GLY A 48 5.59 7.96 7.09
N VAL A 49 6.18 7.12 7.93
CA VAL A 49 7.24 7.48 8.88
C VAL A 49 8.45 6.60 8.66
N ASP A 50 9.65 7.15 8.88
CA ASP A 50 10.89 6.38 8.77
C ASP A 50 11.02 5.39 9.93
N LYS A 51 11.22 4.11 9.61
CA LYS A 51 11.37 3.01 10.56
C LYS A 51 12.59 2.18 10.23
N ALA A 52 13.39 1.87 11.24
CA ALA A 52 14.51 0.95 11.15
C ALA A 52 14.26 -0.27 12.05
N GLY A 53 14.94 -1.39 11.75
CA GLY A 53 14.78 -2.63 12.50
C GLY A 53 13.40 -3.26 12.37
N ASP A 54 13.00 -4.00 13.40
CA ASP A 54 11.72 -4.69 13.45
C ASP A 54 10.57 -3.72 13.77
N PHE A 55 9.44 -3.90 13.11
CA PHE A 55 8.20 -3.15 13.37
C PHE A 55 6.97 -3.89 12.85
N GLU A 56 5.82 -3.51 13.36
CA GLU A 56 4.52 -3.92 12.85
C GLU A 56 3.75 -2.67 12.37
N LEU A 57 3.30 -2.67 11.12
CA LEU A 57 2.40 -1.67 10.55
C LEU A 57 1.04 -2.29 10.32
N THR A 58 0.00 -1.75 10.94
CA THR A 58 -1.39 -2.16 10.72
C THR A 58 -2.22 -0.97 10.26
N VAL A 59 -3.02 -1.17 9.21
CA VAL A 59 -3.89 -0.13 8.62
C VAL A 59 -5.20 -0.75 8.20
N THR A 60 -6.31 -0.13 8.59
CA THR A 60 -7.64 -0.39 8.03
C THR A 60 -7.98 0.70 7.02
N PHE A 61 -8.52 0.31 5.87
CA PHE A 61 -8.90 1.26 4.82
C PHE A 61 -10.11 0.79 4.02
N ALA A 62 -10.75 1.75 3.36
CA ALA A 62 -11.85 1.54 2.43
C ALA A 62 -11.69 2.50 1.25
N GLY A 63 -11.89 2.03 0.02
CA GLY A 63 -11.73 2.83 -1.19
C GLY A 63 -12.96 2.75 -2.10
N ASN A 64 -13.23 3.83 -2.82
CA ASN A 64 -14.23 3.87 -3.89
C ASN A 64 -13.53 3.65 -5.24
N TYR A 65 -12.99 2.44 -5.43
CA TYR A 65 -12.24 2.03 -6.63
C TYR A 65 -13.16 2.08 -7.85
N ARG A 66 -12.65 2.60 -8.98
CA ARG A 66 -13.45 2.86 -10.19
C ARG A 66 -12.82 2.33 -11.45
N GLU A 67 -11.52 2.52 -11.60
CA GLU A 67 -10.80 2.22 -12.82
C GLU A 67 -9.76 1.12 -12.59
N GLN A 68 -9.34 0.49 -13.67
CA GLN A 68 -8.34 -0.58 -13.63
C GLN A 68 -7.10 -0.15 -12.85
N TYR A 69 -6.68 -0.99 -11.94
CA TYR A 69 -5.54 -0.83 -11.05
C TYR A 69 -5.65 0.29 -10.00
N ASP A 70 -6.82 0.91 -9.81
CA ASP A 70 -7.05 1.75 -8.62
C ASP A 70 -6.69 0.95 -7.37
N GLN A 71 -5.81 1.49 -6.52
CA GLN A 71 -5.21 0.73 -5.44
C GLN A 71 -5.01 1.56 -4.17
N ALA A 72 -5.25 0.93 -3.01
CA ALA A 72 -4.98 1.49 -1.70
C ALA A 72 -4.56 0.42 -0.71
N GLY A 73 -3.76 0.80 0.27
CA GLY A 73 -3.27 -0.09 1.32
C GLY A 73 -2.06 0.47 2.05
N ILE A 74 -1.01 -0.33 2.14
CA ILE A 74 0.26 0.02 2.79
C ILE A 74 1.42 0.03 1.79
N ALA A 75 2.49 0.76 2.14
CA ALA A 75 3.80 0.62 1.51
C ALA A 75 4.92 0.60 2.54
N ILE A 76 5.96 -0.16 2.23
CA ILE A 76 7.28 -0.15 2.87
C ILE A 76 8.28 0.14 1.77
N ARG A 77 8.89 1.34 1.78
CA ARG A 77 9.73 1.82 0.69
C ARG A 77 11.12 2.20 1.21
N LEU A 78 12.14 1.54 0.69
CA LEU A 78 13.54 1.91 0.91
C LEU A 78 13.96 2.99 -0.11
N ASP A 79 13.78 2.68 -1.40
CA ASP A 79 14.12 3.53 -2.53
C ASP A 79 13.23 3.19 -3.75
N GLU A 80 13.52 3.76 -4.92
CA GLU A 80 12.79 3.55 -6.17
C GLU A 80 12.83 2.12 -6.72
N LYS A 81 13.76 1.29 -6.24
CA LYS A 81 14.00 -0.08 -6.69
C LYS A 81 13.64 -1.14 -5.68
N ASN A 82 13.45 -0.74 -4.42
CA ASN A 82 13.25 -1.65 -3.30
C ASN A 82 12.06 -1.18 -2.46
N TRP A 83 10.92 -1.81 -2.67
CA TRP A 83 9.69 -1.51 -1.93
C TRP A 83 8.70 -2.68 -1.96
N ILE A 84 7.78 -2.65 -1.02
CA ILE A 84 6.63 -3.54 -0.96
C ILE A 84 5.39 -2.67 -0.88
N LYS A 85 4.37 -2.95 -1.70
CA LYS A 85 3.01 -2.43 -1.52
C LYS A 85 2.04 -3.60 -1.32
N SER A 86 0.99 -3.39 -0.53
CA SER A 86 -0.06 -4.38 -0.34
C SER A 86 -1.38 -3.71 0.03
N GLY A 87 -2.47 -4.24 -0.47
CA GLY A 87 -3.80 -3.73 -0.22
C GLY A 87 -4.83 -4.26 -1.20
N ILE A 88 -5.85 -3.45 -1.51
CA ILE A 88 -6.78 -3.70 -2.60
C ILE A 88 -6.21 -3.14 -3.90
N GLU A 89 -6.42 -3.87 -4.97
CA GLU A 89 -6.24 -3.45 -6.35
C GLU A 89 -7.48 -3.85 -7.16
N LEU A 90 -8.05 -2.91 -7.91
CA LEU A 90 -9.19 -3.21 -8.79
C LEU A 90 -8.66 -3.79 -10.12
N VAL A 91 -8.97 -5.03 -10.41
CA VAL A 91 -8.51 -5.72 -11.63
C VAL A 91 -9.71 -6.35 -12.32
N ASP A 92 -9.90 -6.01 -13.61
CA ASP A 92 -11.00 -6.51 -14.45
C ASP A 92 -12.39 -6.37 -13.80
N GLY A 93 -12.58 -5.26 -13.08
CA GLY A 93 -13.82 -4.93 -12.39
C GLY A 93 -14.03 -5.63 -11.03
N GLY A 94 -13.10 -6.50 -10.60
CA GLY A 94 -13.12 -7.17 -9.31
C GLY A 94 -12.08 -6.61 -8.34
N GLN A 95 -12.39 -6.60 -7.05
CA GLN A 95 -11.39 -6.30 -6.02
C GLN A 95 -10.50 -7.53 -5.80
N GLN A 96 -9.21 -7.29 -5.72
CA GLN A 96 -8.22 -8.32 -5.37
C GLN A 96 -7.39 -7.83 -4.19
N ILE A 97 -7.09 -8.71 -3.25
CA ILE A 97 -6.02 -8.48 -2.28
C ILE A 97 -4.71 -8.69 -3.01
N SER A 98 -3.87 -7.67 -3.01
CA SER A 98 -2.63 -7.62 -3.78
C SER A 98 -1.42 -7.42 -2.87
N ALA A 99 -0.30 -8.03 -3.24
CA ALA A 99 1.02 -7.70 -2.75
C ALA A 99 1.99 -7.63 -3.92
N VAL A 100 2.72 -6.53 -4.01
CA VAL A 100 3.82 -6.36 -4.96
C VAL A 100 5.12 -6.20 -4.17
N VAL A 101 6.08 -7.06 -4.45
CA VAL A 101 7.44 -6.96 -3.92
C VAL A 101 8.34 -6.54 -5.06
N THR A 102 8.99 -5.39 -4.92
CA THR A 102 9.92 -4.89 -5.92
C THR A 102 11.34 -4.92 -5.36
N ARG A 103 12.20 -5.58 -6.11
CA ARG A 103 13.65 -5.61 -5.94
C ARG A 103 14.27 -5.58 -7.34
N GLU A 104 14.62 -4.39 -7.79
CA GLU A 104 14.99 -4.08 -9.18
C GLU A 104 13.84 -4.27 -10.17
N VAL A 105 13.02 -5.31 -10.01
CA VAL A 105 11.84 -5.61 -10.82
C VAL A 105 10.67 -5.99 -9.90
N SER A 106 9.44 -5.75 -10.36
CA SER A 106 8.22 -6.02 -9.59
C SER A 106 7.76 -7.47 -9.72
N ASP A 107 7.35 -8.04 -8.59
CA ASP A 107 6.81 -9.39 -8.44
C ASP A 107 5.43 -9.29 -7.77
N TRP A 108 4.38 -9.70 -8.48
CA TRP A 108 2.99 -9.45 -8.12
C TRP A 108 2.25 -10.73 -7.73
N SER A 109 1.53 -10.67 -6.61
CA SER A 109 0.66 -11.73 -6.12
C SER A 109 -0.73 -11.17 -5.83
N VAL A 110 -1.77 -11.92 -6.18
CA VAL A 110 -3.17 -11.53 -5.96
C VAL A 110 -4.00 -12.67 -5.41
N VAL A 111 -5.02 -12.28 -4.65
CA VAL A 111 -6.13 -13.14 -4.22
C VAL A 111 -7.42 -12.44 -4.61
N GLU A 112 -8.14 -13.01 -5.55
CA GLU A 112 -9.44 -12.50 -6.00
C GLU A 112 -10.47 -12.59 -4.86
N LEU A 113 -11.25 -11.54 -4.66
CA LEU A 113 -12.36 -11.53 -3.72
C LEU A 113 -13.65 -11.89 -4.46
N ALA A 114 -14.38 -12.87 -3.95
CA ALA A 114 -15.68 -13.26 -4.50
C ALA A 114 -16.71 -12.12 -4.45
N GLU A 115 -16.61 -11.27 -3.44
CA GLU A 115 -17.44 -10.08 -3.25
C GLU A 115 -16.57 -8.90 -2.81
N PRO A 116 -16.90 -7.67 -3.23
CA PRO A 116 -16.17 -6.49 -2.79
C PRO A 116 -16.16 -6.35 -1.27
N ALA A 117 -14.99 -6.09 -0.69
CA ALA A 117 -14.87 -5.83 0.74
C ALA A 117 -15.25 -4.37 1.05
N ALA A 118 -16.10 -4.17 2.08
CA ALA A 118 -16.43 -2.84 2.56
C ALA A 118 -15.26 -2.15 3.26
N SER A 119 -14.37 -2.94 3.87
CA SER A 119 -13.11 -2.47 4.44
C SER A 119 -12.08 -3.61 4.47
N VAL A 120 -10.83 -3.24 4.43
CA VAL A 120 -9.70 -4.19 4.52
C VAL A 120 -8.73 -3.72 5.60
N THR A 121 -8.23 -4.65 6.39
CA THR A 121 -7.12 -4.43 7.30
C THR A 121 -5.91 -5.19 6.78
N ILE A 122 -4.81 -4.48 6.53
CA ILE A 122 -3.51 -5.09 6.21
C ILE A 122 -2.61 -4.92 7.42
N LYS A 123 -1.90 -6.00 7.74
CA LYS A 123 -0.79 -6.00 8.68
C LYS A 123 0.48 -6.39 7.94
N ALA A 124 1.54 -5.59 8.10
CA ALA A 124 2.89 -5.93 7.68
C ALA A 124 3.79 -5.98 8.91
N GLU A 125 4.42 -7.12 9.13
CA GLU A 125 5.36 -7.37 10.23
C GLU A 125 6.76 -7.57 9.65
N ARG A 126 7.67 -6.66 9.96
CA ARG A 126 9.09 -6.77 9.61
C ARG A 126 9.84 -7.39 10.78
N THR A 127 10.53 -8.49 10.51
CA THR A 127 11.39 -9.19 11.48
C THR A 127 12.69 -9.60 10.79
N GLY A 128 13.81 -8.99 11.18
CA GLY A 128 15.10 -9.20 10.53
C GLY A 128 15.03 -8.92 9.02
N ASP A 129 15.28 -9.93 8.20
CA ASP A 129 15.32 -9.85 6.74
C ASP A 129 13.99 -10.19 6.05
N THR A 130 12.90 -10.27 6.82
CA THR A 130 11.58 -10.65 6.28
C THR A 130 10.52 -9.60 6.55
N VAL A 131 9.55 -9.53 5.63
CA VAL A 131 8.26 -8.85 5.82
C VAL A 131 7.15 -9.87 5.60
N THR A 132 6.37 -10.13 6.65
CA THR A 132 5.15 -10.94 6.57
C THR A 132 3.95 -10.01 6.38
N ILE A 133 3.15 -10.26 5.34
CA ILE A 133 1.92 -9.52 5.07
C ILE A 133 0.73 -10.43 5.34
N SER A 134 -0.22 -9.93 6.13
CA SER A 134 -1.48 -10.59 6.42
C SER A 134 -2.65 -9.64 6.24
N TYR A 135 -3.83 -10.16 5.98
CA TYR A 135 -5.03 -9.36 5.79
C TYR A 135 -6.25 -9.90 6.53
N GLY A 136 -7.21 -9.01 6.74
CA GLY A 136 -8.55 -9.29 7.22
C GLY A 136 -9.58 -8.44 6.47
N LEU A 137 -10.80 -8.95 6.30
CA LEU A 137 -11.87 -8.32 5.56
C LEU A 137 -13.00 -7.92 6.50
N ASN A 138 -13.66 -6.79 6.19
CA ASN A 138 -14.92 -6.38 6.81
C ASN A 138 -14.89 -6.36 8.35
N GLY A 139 -13.82 -5.78 8.92
CA GLY A 139 -13.61 -5.70 10.36
C GLY A 139 -13.06 -6.97 11.01
N GLY A 140 -12.81 -8.03 10.24
CA GLY A 140 -12.09 -9.22 10.73
C GLY A 140 -10.61 -8.92 11.00
N PRO A 141 -9.97 -9.71 11.88
CA PRO A 141 -8.55 -9.54 12.20
C PRO A 141 -7.68 -9.87 10.98
N PRO A 142 -6.49 -9.24 10.82
CA PRO A 142 -5.57 -9.54 9.73
C PRO A 142 -4.79 -10.84 9.99
N ALA A 143 -5.51 -11.97 9.97
CA ALA A 143 -4.98 -13.30 10.33
C ALA A 143 -4.62 -14.18 9.13
N THR A 144 -5.07 -13.82 7.91
CA THR A 144 -4.77 -14.59 6.70
C THR A 144 -3.45 -14.11 6.10
N MET A 145 -2.43 -14.98 6.11
CA MET A 145 -1.15 -14.64 5.48
C MET A 145 -1.31 -14.57 3.96
N LEU A 146 -0.85 -13.45 3.37
CA LEU A 146 -0.81 -13.22 1.93
C LEU A 146 0.58 -13.47 1.36
N ARG A 147 1.61 -12.98 2.03
CA ARG A 147 2.98 -13.02 1.52
C ARG A 147 4.00 -13.04 2.65
N LEU A 148 5.05 -13.83 2.48
CA LEU A 148 6.32 -13.70 3.18
C LEU A 148 7.36 -13.27 2.14
N ALA A 149 7.99 -12.13 2.34
CA ALA A 149 8.97 -11.58 1.43
C ALA A 149 10.29 -11.30 2.14
N TYR A 150 11.40 -11.52 1.44
CA TYR A 150 12.68 -10.97 1.86
C TYR A 150 12.67 -9.45 1.69
N PHE A 151 13.19 -8.75 2.70
CA PHE A 151 13.47 -7.31 2.60
C PHE A 151 14.79 -7.01 3.31
N PRO A 152 15.66 -6.11 2.76
CA PRO A 152 16.98 -5.85 3.35
C PRO A 152 16.88 -5.47 4.82
N PRO A 153 17.60 -6.18 5.72
CA PRO A 153 17.54 -5.92 7.16
C PRO A 153 18.22 -4.58 7.52
N GLU A 154 17.90 -4.07 8.70
CA GLU A 154 18.59 -2.93 9.36
C GLU A 154 18.52 -1.58 8.63
N LEU A 155 18.00 -1.52 7.40
CA LEU A 155 17.86 -0.27 6.67
C LEU A 155 16.60 0.48 7.11
N SER A 156 16.72 1.81 7.23
CA SER A 156 15.55 2.66 7.45
C SER A 156 14.69 2.72 6.20
N VAL A 157 13.40 2.54 6.36
CA VAL A 157 12.40 2.55 5.30
C VAL A 157 11.28 3.54 5.60
N LEU A 158 10.68 4.13 4.59
CA LEU A 158 9.41 4.83 4.73
C LEU A 158 8.29 3.79 4.79
N ALA A 159 7.60 3.69 5.92
CA ALA A 159 6.50 2.74 6.11
C ALA A 159 5.20 3.50 6.44
N GLY A 160 4.11 3.17 5.76
CA GLY A 160 2.84 3.87 5.96
C GLY A 160 1.72 3.46 5.02
N VAL A 161 0.72 4.34 4.89
CA VAL A 161 -0.41 4.16 3.99
C VAL A 161 -0.05 4.53 2.56
N MET A 162 -0.67 3.87 1.59
CA MET A 162 -0.41 4.07 0.16
C MET A 162 -1.69 4.09 -0.64
N CYS A 163 -1.74 4.90 -1.71
CA CYS A 163 -2.76 4.83 -2.74
C CYS A 163 -2.23 5.31 -4.10
N ALA A 164 -2.85 4.83 -5.18
CA ALA A 164 -2.50 5.21 -6.55
C ALA A 164 -3.65 4.92 -7.53
N SER A 165 -3.71 5.67 -8.63
CA SER A 165 -4.68 5.51 -9.73
C SER A 165 -3.94 5.51 -11.08
N PRO A 166 -3.49 4.33 -11.58
CA PRO A 166 -2.61 4.23 -12.73
C PRO A 166 -3.24 4.65 -14.06
N ILE A 167 -4.52 4.38 -14.25
CA ILE A 167 -5.25 4.64 -15.50
C ILE A 167 -6.36 5.67 -15.29
N GLY A 168 -6.96 5.67 -14.10
CA GLY A 168 -8.11 6.49 -13.77
C GLY A 168 -7.80 7.97 -13.56
N LYS A 169 -8.86 8.74 -13.36
CA LYS A 169 -8.79 10.17 -13.02
C LYS A 169 -8.68 10.40 -11.50
N GLY A 170 -8.37 9.35 -10.76
CA GLY A 170 -8.34 9.34 -9.31
C GLY A 170 -9.62 8.79 -8.68
N PHE A 171 -9.47 8.27 -7.47
CA PHE A 171 -10.56 7.79 -6.63
C PHE A 171 -10.32 8.21 -5.18
N THR A 172 -11.32 8.04 -4.32
CA THR A 172 -11.16 8.37 -2.89
C THR A 172 -10.93 7.11 -2.08
N THR A 173 -9.99 7.18 -1.14
CA THR A 173 -9.75 6.16 -0.13
C THR A 173 -9.69 6.79 1.26
N ARG A 174 -10.21 6.06 2.27
CA ARG A 174 -10.17 6.47 3.67
C ARG A 174 -9.33 5.48 4.46
N PHE A 175 -8.39 6.00 5.23
CA PHE A 175 -7.52 5.22 6.11
C PHE A 175 -7.93 5.37 7.57
N GLU A 176 -8.02 4.26 8.28
CA GLU A 176 -8.44 4.18 9.69
C GLU A 176 -7.48 3.27 10.46
N ASN A 177 -7.48 3.39 11.79
CA ASN A 177 -6.74 2.50 12.69
C ASN A 177 -5.26 2.30 12.27
N ILE A 178 -4.60 3.41 11.90
CA ILE A 178 -3.19 3.37 11.51
C ILE A 178 -2.33 3.23 12.77
N SER A 179 -1.53 2.18 12.84
CA SER A 179 -0.56 1.93 13.92
C SER A 179 0.77 1.40 13.37
N ILE A 180 1.89 1.82 14.01
CA ILE A 180 3.25 1.37 13.65
C ILE A 180 4.18 1.44 14.86
#